data_621f8a91a910d15d8dadd70a601ce272
#
_entry.id   621f8a91a910d15d8dadd70a601ce272
#
_cell.length_a   1.000
_cell.length_b   1.000
_cell.length_c   1.000
_cell.angle_alpha   90.00
_cell.angle_beta   90.00
_cell.angle_gamma   90.00
#
_symmetry.space_group_name_H-M   'P 1'
#
loop_
_entity.id
_entity.type
_entity.pdbx_description
1 polymer ?
#
loop_
_entity_poly.entity_id
_entity_poly.type
_entity_poly.pdbx_seq_one_letter_code
_entity_poly.pdbx_strand_id
1 'polypeptide(L)'
;MAKPIIYIKMKPYLKEFILALEGREGEKLYGPEPVQFPKKDKLHLLVDRMRRKPGPGCIPAKPANRKDRDNYLEVTFEPDPLVKHDELRTYLSPDAQATIAKCIYNMFCVIAYEYVNEHLSYQKRCFPRERALRNKAYREFCNDYNLTYAEEDSIRRAFDRQEKLFAIDSVKKKFDEKENNRGFSAKNRLFGAQACAVNA
;
A
#
# COMPACT_ATOMS: atom_id res chain seq x y z
N MET A 1 13.38 2.69 -29.80
CA MET A 1 12.43 1.57 -29.67
C MET A 1 11.34 1.97 -28.68
N ALA A 2 10.07 1.61 -28.94
CA ALA A 2 8.99 1.88 -27.99
C ALA A 2 9.20 1.03 -26.72
N LYS A 3 9.03 1.63 -25.53
CA LYS A 3 9.10 0.90 -24.27
C LYS A 3 7.96 -0.12 -24.19
N PRO A 4 8.20 -1.35 -23.67
CA PRO A 4 7.13 -2.34 -23.51
C PRO A 4 6.09 -1.85 -22.50
N ILE A 5 4.80 -2.09 -22.80
CA ILE A 5 3.68 -1.74 -21.93
C ILE A 5 3.13 -3.03 -21.32
N ILE A 6 2.92 -3.00 -20.01
CA ILE A 6 2.26 -4.05 -19.23
C ILE A 6 0.97 -3.48 -18.67
N TYR A 7 -0.11 -4.26 -18.76
CA TYR A 7 -1.42 -3.89 -18.23
C TYR A 7 -1.66 -4.63 -16.93
N ILE A 8 -2.03 -3.91 -15.87
CA ILE A 8 -2.35 -4.47 -14.55
C ILE A 8 -3.82 -4.22 -14.28
N LYS A 9 -4.61 -5.30 -14.21
CA LYS A 9 -6.05 -5.21 -13.92
C LYS A 9 -6.29 -4.81 -12.47
N MET A 10 -7.09 -3.77 -12.25
CA MET A 10 -7.43 -3.27 -10.91
C MET A 10 -8.76 -2.51 -10.92
N LYS A 11 -9.25 -2.14 -9.75
CA LYS A 11 -10.43 -1.28 -9.64
C LYS A 11 -10.11 0.14 -10.12
N PRO A 12 -11.03 0.85 -10.80
CA PRO A 12 -10.78 2.18 -11.36
C PRO A 12 -10.25 3.19 -10.33
N TYR A 13 -10.84 3.25 -9.14
CA TYR A 13 -10.39 4.19 -8.11
C TYR A 13 -8.95 3.94 -7.62
N LEU A 14 -8.45 2.70 -7.68
CA LEU A 14 -7.04 2.41 -7.36
C LEU A 14 -6.09 2.91 -8.44
N LYS A 15 -6.53 2.87 -9.69
CA LYS A 15 -5.81 3.49 -10.81
C LYS A 15 -5.74 5.01 -10.62
N GLU A 16 -6.89 5.65 -10.38
CA GLU A 16 -6.96 7.10 -10.10
C GLU A 16 -6.03 7.48 -8.94
N PHE A 17 -6.08 6.71 -7.85
CA PHE A 17 -5.24 6.92 -6.69
C PHE A 17 -3.74 6.89 -7.04
N ILE A 18 -3.27 5.88 -7.78
CA ILE A 18 -1.86 5.79 -8.21
C ILE A 18 -1.45 6.99 -9.07
N LEU A 19 -2.33 7.42 -9.99
CA LEU A 19 -2.06 8.56 -10.86
C LEU A 19 -2.10 9.91 -10.13
N ALA A 20 -2.82 9.98 -9.00
CA ALA A 20 -2.93 11.18 -8.18
C ALA A 20 -1.80 11.34 -7.17
N LEU A 21 -1.08 10.24 -6.81
CA LEU A 21 0.00 10.30 -5.82
C LEU A 21 1.06 11.33 -6.20
N GLU A 22 1.40 12.18 -5.24
CA GLU A 22 2.39 13.23 -5.38
C GLU A 22 3.67 12.91 -4.61
N GLY A 23 4.80 13.29 -5.22
CA GLY A 23 6.10 13.24 -4.58
C GLY A 23 6.34 14.46 -3.67
N ARG A 24 7.58 14.60 -3.18
CA ARG A 24 7.94 15.65 -2.20
C ARG A 24 7.76 17.08 -2.72
N GLU A 25 7.83 17.31 -4.02
CA GLU A 25 7.78 18.63 -4.66
C GLU A 25 6.43 18.91 -5.36
N GLY A 26 5.39 18.11 -5.05
CA GLY A 26 4.08 18.24 -5.71
C GLY A 26 4.03 17.68 -7.13
N GLU A 27 5.13 17.09 -7.61
CA GLU A 27 5.13 16.36 -8.88
C GLU A 27 4.43 15.01 -8.74
N LYS A 28 3.79 14.54 -9.80
CA LYS A 28 3.17 13.21 -9.81
C LYS A 28 4.24 12.13 -9.61
N LEU A 29 4.11 11.36 -8.54
CA LEU A 29 5.10 10.36 -8.12
C LEU A 29 5.42 9.34 -9.22
N TYR A 30 4.41 8.94 -9.98
CA TYR A 30 4.55 7.93 -11.03
C TYR A 30 4.30 8.47 -12.44
N GLY A 31 3.99 9.76 -12.57
CA GLY A 31 3.72 10.43 -13.85
C GLY A 31 2.39 10.02 -14.50
N PRO A 32 2.15 10.49 -15.74
CA PRO A 32 0.98 10.09 -16.52
C PRO A 32 1.10 8.66 -17.05
N GLU A 33 0.00 8.06 -17.50
CA GLU A 33 0.03 6.77 -18.19
C GLU A 33 0.73 6.86 -19.56
N PRO A 34 1.57 5.87 -19.90
CA PRO A 34 1.96 4.71 -19.11
C PRO A 34 2.90 5.06 -17.95
N VAL A 35 2.53 4.60 -16.75
CA VAL A 35 3.25 4.85 -15.50
C VAL A 35 4.63 4.21 -15.52
N GLN A 36 5.63 4.91 -15.01
CA GLN A 36 6.97 4.35 -14.78
C GLN A 36 7.31 4.38 -13.30
N PHE A 37 7.28 3.21 -12.65
CA PHE A 37 7.69 3.12 -11.24
C PHE A 37 9.21 3.33 -11.11
N PRO A 38 9.67 4.18 -10.17
CA PRO A 38 11.11 4.34 -9.88
C PRO A 38 11.78 3.00 -9.51
N LYS A 39 13.00 2.75 -9.97
CA LYS A 39 13.72 1.46 -9.78
C LYS A 39 13.82 0.99 -8.32
N LYS A 40 13.85 1.93 -7.35
CA LYS A 40 13.91 1.62 -5.92
C LYS A 40 12.54 1.48 -5.26
N ASP A 41 11.46 1.72 -6.00
CA ASP A 41 10.10 1.63 -5.48
C ASP A 41 9.68 0.18 -5.25
N LYS A 42 8.94 -0.08 -4.19
CA LYS A 42 8.44 -1.42 -3.86
C LYS A 42 7.53 -1.98 -4.96
N LEU A 43 6.73 -1.13 -5.62
CA LEU A 43 5.88 -1.54 -6.73
C LEU A 43 6.71 -1.92 -7.95
N HIS A 44 7.79 -1.16 -8.25
CA HIS A 44 8.73 -1.53 -9.32
C HIS A 44 9.31 -2.92 -9.08
N LEU A 45 9.89 -3.14 -7.90
CA LEU A 45 10.51 -4.42 -7.53
C LEU A 45 9.51 -5.58 -7.56
N LEU A 46 8.27 -5.34 -7.11
CA LEU A 46 7.22 -6.34 -7.12
C LEU A 46 6.83 -6.72 -8.55
N VAL A 47 6.56 -5.72 -9.41
CA VAL A 47 6.19 -5.95 -10.81
C VAL A 47 7.34 -6.60 -11.57
N ASP A 48 8.57 -6.11 -11.41
CA ASP A 48 9.75 -6.66 -12.06
C ASP A 48 9.98 -8.14 -11.71
N ARG A 49 9.81 -8.50 -10.44
CA ARG A 49 9.91 -9.89 -9.98
C ARG A 49 8.83 -10.79 -10.58
N MET A 50 7.63 -10.26 -10.82
CA MET A 50 6.47 -11.04 -11.27
C MET A 50 6.32 -11.10 -12.78
N ARG A 51 6.87 -10.14 -13.52
CA ARG A 51 6.80 -10.13 -14.99
C ARG A 51 7.63 -11.26 -15.59
N ARG A 52 7.10 -11.87 -16.65
CA ARG A 52 7.72 -13.03 -17.33
C ARG A 52 7.59 -12.87 -18.85
N LYS A 53 8.37 -13.65 -19.58
CA LYS A 53 8.16 -13.83 -21.01
C LYS A 53 6.85 -14.64 -21.19
N PRO A 54 5.92 -14.21 -22.06
CA PRO A 54 4.73 -15.00 -22.34
C PRO A 54 5.10 -16.34 -22.94
N GLY A 55 4.57 -17.41 -22.34
CA GLY A 55 4.70 -18.77 -22.88
C GLY A 55 3.66 -19.08 -23.98
N PRO A 56 3.73 -20.25 -24.61
CA PRO A 56 2.71 -20.70 -25.55
C PRO A 56 1.32 -20.65 -24.90
N GLY A 57 0.35 -20.00 -25.56
CA GLY A 57 -1.02 -19.86 -25.05
C GLY A 57 -1.22 -18.78 -23.97
N CYS A 58 -0.17 -18.11 -23.49
CA CYS A 58 -0.29 -16.98 -22.58
C CYS A 58 -0.63 -15.70 -23.35
N ILE A 59 -1.82 -15.17 -23.14
CA ILE A 59 -2.24 -13.89 -23.71
C ILE A 59 -2.02 -12.81 -22.66
N PRO A 60 -1.16 -11.79 -22.92
CA PRO A 60 -1.01 -10.65 -22.03
C PRO A 60 -2.36 -9.96 -21.81
N ALA A 61 -2.66 -9.60 -20.55
CA ALA A 61 -3.85 -8.84 -20.26
C ALA A 61 -3.78 -7.48 -20.97
N LYS A 62 -4.89 -7.08 -21.57
CA LYS A 62 -5.07 -5.75 -22.17
C LYS A 62 -6.56 -5.39 -22.16
N PRO A 63 -6.90 -4.09 -22.12
CA PRO A 63 -8.31 -3.69 -22.22
C PRO A 63 -8.90 -4.13 -23.55
N ALA A 64 -10.12 -4.69 -23.51
CA ALA A 64 -10.84 -5.14 -24.70
C ALA A 64 -11.40 -3.97 -25.51
N ASN A 65 -11.74 -2.87 -24.82
CA ASN A 65 -12.30 -1.67 -25.43
C ASN A 65 -11.96 -0.43 -24.57
N ARG A 66 -12.35 0.77 -25.06
CA ARG A 66 -12.06 2.04 -24.39
C ARG A 66 -12.66 2.13 -22.98
N LYS A 67 -13.86 1.59 -22.74
CA LYS A 67 -14.52 1.60 -21.42
C LYS A 67 -13.83 0.68 -20.42
N ASP A 68 -13.22 -0.39 -20.91
CA ASP A 68 -12.49 -1.33 -20.05
C ASP A 68 -11.11 -0.79 -19.64
N ARG A 69 -10.61 0.24 -20.31
CA ARG A 69 -9.30 0.85 -20.02
C ARG A 69 -9.19 1.39 -18.59
N ASP A 70 -10.30 1.82 -18.01
CA ASP A 70 -10.32 2.33 -16.64
C ASP A 70 -10.05 1.23 -15.60
N ASN A 71 -10.25 -0.02 -15.97
CA ASN A 71 -9.94 -1.19 -15.15
C ASN A 71 -8.48 -1.67 -15.26
N TYR A 72 -7.63 -0.97 -16.03
CA TYR A 72 -6.23 -1.34 -16.24
C TYR A 72 -5.30 -0.15 -16.02
N LEU A 73 -4.25 -0.37 -15.24
CA LEU A 73 -3.11 0.55 -15.14
C LEU A 73 -2.09 0.16 -16.20
N GLU A 74 -1.70 1.12 -17.04
CA GLU A 74 -0.64 0.95 -18.02
C GLU A 74 0.71 1.25 -17.36
N VAL A 75 1.61 0.28 -17.38
CA VAL A 75 2.93 0.41 -16.76
C VAL A 75 4.01 0.14 -17.81
N THR A 76 5.04 0.97 -17.81
CA THR A 76 6.21 0.80 -18.68
C THR A 76 7.47 0.54 -17.86
N PHE A 77 8.43 -0.16 -18.47
CA PHE A 77 9.73 -0.46 -17.87
C PHE A 77 10.86 -0.10 -18.82
N GLU A 78 11.98 0.29 -18.23
CA GLU A 78 13.24 0.29 -18.93
C GLU A 78 13.83 -1.11 -18.87
N PRO A 79 14.09 -1.76 -20.02
CA PRO A 79 14.72 -3.07 -20.03
C PRO A 79 16.07 -3.02 -19.30
N ASP A 80 16.35 -4.02 -18.47
CA ASP A 80 17.65 -4.17 -17.83
C ASP A 80 18.65 -4.75 -18.84
N PRO A 81 19.72 -4.04 -19.21
CA PRO A 81 20.70 -4.53 -20.15
C PRO A 81 21.46 -5.77 -19.67
N LEU A 82 21.45 -6.04 -18.37
CA LEU A 82 22.08 -7.22 -17.78
C LEU A 82 21.21 -8.48 -17.87
N VAL A 83 19.91 -8.31 -18.16
CA VAL A 83 18.96 -9.41 -18.26
C VAL A 83 18.69 -9.72 -19.73
N LYS A 84 19.11 -10.91 -20.18
CA LYS A 84 18.91 -11.33 -21.58
C LYS A 84 17.41 -11.35 -21.93
N HIS A 85 17.04 -10.62 -22.97
CA HIS A 85 15.67 -10.49 -23.48
C HIS A 85 14.66 -9.94 -22.45
N ASP A 86 15.10 -9.00 -21.60
CA ASP A 86 14.23 -8.38 -20.59
C ASP A 86 13.03 -7.64 -21.23
N GLU A 87 13.22 -7.07 -22.41
CA GLU A 87 12.16 -6.41 -23.21
C GLU A 87 11.00 -7.35 -23.56
N LEU A 88 11.21 -8.68 -23.54
CA LEU A 88 10.17 -9.67 -23.80
C LEU A 88 9.38 -10.07 -22.54
N ARG A 89 9.78 -9.62 -21.36
CA ARG A 89 9.10 -9.93 -20.10
C ARG A 89 7.88 -9.02 -19.90
N THR A 90 6.86 -9.18 -20.73
CA THR A 90 5.65 -8.33 -20.78
C THR A 90 4.41 -9.02 -20.22
N TYR A 91 4.53 -10.24 -19.74
CA TYR A 91 3.39 -11.02 -19.23
C TYR A 91 3.34 -10.99 -17.69
N LEU A 92 2.16 -10.72 -17.16
CA LEU A 92 1.78 -10.92 -15.76
C LEU A 92 0.65 -11.95 -15.68
N SER A 93 0.84 -13.02 -14.93
CA SER A 93 -0.23 -13.98 -14.66
C SER A 93 -1.39 -13.31 -13.92
N PRO A 94 -2.62 -13.88 -13.98
CA PRO A 94 -3.75 -13.34 -13.21
C PRO A 94 -3.46 -13.21 -11.71
N ASP A 95 -2.75 -14.17 -11.11
CA ASP A 95 -2.35 -14.13 -9.69
C ASP A 95 -1.33 -13.04 -9.40
N ALA A 96 -0.38 -12.82 -10.32
CA ALA A 96 0.57 -11.71 -10.21
C ALA A 96 -0.16 -10.36 -10.25
N GLN A 97 -1.09 -10.17 -11.17
CA GLN A 97 -1.91 -8.96 -11.26
C GLN A 97 -2.73 -8.75 -9.99
N ALA A 98 -3.39 -9.79 -9.47
CA ALA A 98 -4.15 -9.73 -8.22
C ALA A 98 -3.26 -9.37 -7.03
N THR A 99 -2.03 -9.90 -6.98
CA THR A 99 -1.06 -9.59 -5.92
C THR A 99 -0.61 -8.13 -5.97
N ILE A 100 -0.32 -7.60 -7.16
CA ILE A 100 0.07 -6.20 -7.35
C ILE A 100 -1.11 -5.28 -6.99
N ALA A 101 -2.32 -5.57 -7.49
CA ALA A 101 -3.51 -4.80 -7.17
C ALA A 101 -3.81 -4.80 -5.65
N LYS A 102 -3.58 -5.92 -4.97
CA LYS A 102 -3.70 -6.01 -3.50
C LYS A 102 -2.64 -5.17 -2.77
N CYS A 103 -1.41 -5.13 -3.28
CA CYS A 103 -0.36 -4.28 -2.73
C CYS A 103 -0.75 -2.79 -2.83
N ILE A 104 -1.22 -2.37 -4.00
CA ILE A 104 -1.73 -1.00 -4.24
C ILE A 104 -2.94 -0.71 -3.33
N TYR A 105 -3.88 -1.64 -3.17
CA TYR A 105 -5.00 -1.48 -2.25
C TYR A 105 -4.56 -1.33 -0.79
N ASN A 106 -3.55 -2.08 -0.35
CA ASN A 106 -3.03 -1.93 1.02
C ASN A 106 -2.37 -0.55 1.21
N MET A 107 -1.62 -0.08 0.22
CA MET A 107 -1.04 1.27 0.23
C MET A 107 -2.14 2.35 0.30
N PHE A 108 -3.20 2.20 -0.49
CA PHE A 108 -4.39 3.06 -0.44
C PHE A 108 -5.02 3.08 0.96
N CYS A 109 -5.17 1.91 1.61
CA CYS A 109 -5.73 1.82 2.97
C CYS A 109 -4.87 2.57 4.00
N VAL A 110 -3.55 2.46 3.91
CA VAL A 110 -2.62 3.15 4.84
C VAL A 110 -2.72 4.66 4.64
N ILE A 111 -2.61 5.14 3.41
CA ILE A 111 -2.66 6.58 3.10
C ILE A 111 -4.02 7.17 3.47
N ALA A 112 -5.13 6.49 3.15
CA ALA A 112 -6.46 6.94 3.55
C ALA A 112 -6.61 7.03 5.09
N TYR A 113 -6.06 6.07 5.82
CA TYR A 113 -6.08 6.07 7.28
C TYR A 113 -5.28 7.23 7.86
N GLU A 114 -4.07 7.46 7.38
CA GLU A 114 -3.19 8.56 7.81
C GLU A 114 -3.84 9.91 7.52
N TYR A 115 -4.33 10.12 6.30
CA TYR A 115 -5.01 11.34 5.88
C TYR A 115 -6.23 11.66 6.77
N VAL A 116 -7.11 10.68 6.97
CA VAL A 116 -8.32 10.88 7.79
C VAL A 116 -7.96 11.20 9.25
N ASN A 117 -6.97 10.52 9.84
CA ASN A 117 -6.53 10.81 11.21
C ASN A 117 -5.88 12.19 11.35
N GLU A 118 -5.07 12.60 10.39
CA GLU A 118 -4.48 13.93 10.35
C GLU A 118 -5.55 15.01 10.27
N HIS A 119 -6.53 14.83 9.36
CA HIS A 119 -7.67 15.72 9.20
C HIS A 119 -8.52 15.84 10.48
N LEU A 120 -8.84 14.70 11.13
CA LEU A 120 -9.58 14.69 12.40
C LEU A 120 -8.78 15.35 13.53
N SER A 121 -7.47 15.18 13.56
CA SER A 121 -6.58 15.81 14.53
C SER A 121 -6.50 17.31 14.33
N TYR A 122 -6.46 17.76 13.08
CA TYR A 122 -6.52 19.18 12.72
C TYR A 122 -7.87 19.79 13.14
N GLN A 123 -8.99 19.17 12.81
CA GLN A 123 -10.32 19.64 13.20
C GLN A 123 -10.44 19.80 14.73
N LYS A 124 -9.98 18.82 15.52
CA LYS A 124 -10.00 18.91 16.98
C LYS A 124 -9.16 20.06 17.54
N ARG A 125 -8.02 20.38 16.91
CA ARG A 125 -7.17 21.49 17.34
C ARG A 125 -7.77 22.85 17.01
N CYS A 126 -8.27 23.02 15.78
CA CYS A 126 -8.80 24.28 15.30
C CYS A 126 -10.24 24.56 15.80
N PHE A 127 -11.04 23.49 15.97
CA PHE A 127 -12.45 23.57 16.34
C PHE A 127 -12.80 22.63 17.51
N PRO A 128 -12.25 22.85 18.70
CA PRO A 128 -12.35 21.91 19.82
C PRO A 128 -13.79 21.67 20.32
N ARG A 129 -14.71 22.60 20.02
CA ARG A 129 -16.13 22.50 20.38
C ARG A 129 -16.99 21.81 19.32
N GLU A 130 -16.46 21.60 18.12
CA GLU A 130 -17.17 20.94 17.03
C GLU A 130 -16.89 19.44 17.02
N ARG A 131 -17.93 18.67 16.70
CA ARG A 131 -17.75 17.23 16.49
C ARG A 131 -17.00 17.00 15.20
N ALA A 132 -15.81 16.39 15.29
CA ALA A 132 -15.05 16.00 14.12
C ALA A 132 -15.87 15.02 13.24
N LEU A 133 -16.05 15.38 11.96
CA LEU A 133 -16.88 14.63 11.03
C LEU A 133 -15.99 13.76 10.11
N ARG A 134 -15.96 12.46 10.36
CA ARG A 134 -15.22 11.49 9.51
C ARG A 134 -15.66 11.56 8.03
N ASN A 135 -16.96 11.70 7.78
CA ASN A 135 -17.49 11.77 6.42
C ASN A 135 -16.96 12.98 5.64
N LYS A 136 -16.68 14.11 6.30
CA LYS A 136 -16.05 15.26 5.67
C LYS A 136 -14.62 14.90 5.23
N ALA A 137 -13.85 14.26 6.10
CA ALA A 137 -12.49 13.82 5.78
C ALA A 137 -12.47 12.80 4.62
N TYR A 138 -13.46 11.88 4.54
CA TYR A 138 -13.56 10.94 3.41
C TYR A 138 -13.81 11.67 2.09
N ARG A 139 -14.70 12.68 2.07
CA ARG A 139 -14.97 13.49 0.87
C ARG A 139 -13.75 14.29 0.44
N GLU A 140 -13.08 14.93 1.38
CA GLU A 140 -11.87 15.70 1.10
C GLU A 140 -10.77 14.80 0.54
N PHE A 141 -10.58 13.60 1.10
CA PHE A 141 -9.68 12.60 0.53
C PHE A 141 -10.02 12.26 -0.93
N CYS A 142 -11.30 12.01 -1.25
CA CYS A 142 -11.71 11.76 -2.62
C CYS A 142 -11.41 12.95 -3.54
N ASN A 143 -11.64 14.19 -3.08
CA ASN A 143 -11.38 15.39 -3.86
C ASN A 143 -9.87 15.62 -4.09
N ASP A 144 -9.05 15.48 -3.04
CA ASP A 144 -7.61 15.74 -3.11
C ASP A 144 -6.90 14.73 -4.03
N TYR A 145 -7.37 13.48 -4.04
CA TYR A 145 -6.84 12.43 -4.92
C TYR A 145 -7.62 12.27 -6.23
N ASN A 146 -8.56 13.19 -6.54
CA ASN A 146 -9.38 13.16 -7.77
C ASN A 146 -10.05 11.79 -8.03
N LEU A 147 -10.58 11.16 -6.97
CA LEU A 147 -11.17 9.83 -7.06
C LEU A 147 -12.64 9.93 -7.51
N THR A 148 -12.88 9.79 -8.82
CA THR A 148 -14.23 9.85 -9.40
C THR A 148 -14.99 8.54 -9.26
N TYR A 149 -14.29 7.41 -9.23
CA TYR A 149 -14.87 6.07 -9.08
C TYR A 149 -14.88 5.56 -7.63
N ALA A 150 -14.40 6.36 -6.68
CA ALA A 150 -14.45 5.98 -5.27
C ALA A 150 -15.72 6.52 -4.62
N GLU A 151 -16.53 5.62 -4.08
CA GLU A 151 -17.59 6.00 -3.16
C GLU A 151 -16.98 6.28 -1.77
N GLU A 152 -17.56 7.23 -1.01
CA GLU A 152 -17.17 7.50 0.39
C GLU A 152 -17.10 6.21 1.23
N ASP A 153 -17.95 5.23 0.93
CA ASP A 153 -17.96 3.91 1.53
C ASP A 153 -16.68 3.12 1.29
N SER A 154 -16.02 3.29 0.16
CA SER A 154 -14.75 2.62 -0.13
C SER A 154 -13.63 3.15 0.77
N ILE A 155 -13.61 4.46 1.01
CA ILE A 155 -12.66 5.11 1.93
C ILE A 155 -12.95 4.70 3.38
N ARG A 156 -14.23 4.70 3.77
CA ARG A 156 -14.65 4.25 5.11
C ARG A 156 -14.19 2.81 5.38
N ARG A 157 -14.44 1.88 4.44
CA ARG A 157 -14.01 0.48 4.58
C ARG A 157 -12.48 0.35 4.65
N ALA A 158 -11.75 1.16 3.88
CA ALA A 158 -10.30 1.18 3.92
C ALA A 158 -9.80 1.66 5.30
N PHE A 159 -10.38 2.74 5.81
CA PHE A 159 -10.08 3.29 7.13
C PHE A 159 -10.39 2.28 8.25
N ASP A 160 -11.61 1.74 8.29
CA ASP A 160 -12.05 0.78 9.32
C ASP A 160 -11.17 -0.48 9.33
N ARG A 161 -10.74 -0.94 8.15
CA ARG A 161 -9.82 -2.06 8.04
C ARG A 161 -8.46 -1.76 8.67
N GLN A 162 -7.92 -0.58 8.40
CA GLN A 162 -6.60 -0.20 8.91
C GLN A 162 -6.67 0.07 10.42
N GLU A 163 -7.75 0.71 10.90
CA GLU A 163 -7.99 0.92 12.34
C GLU A 163 -8.00 -0.41 13.11
N LYS A 164 -8.66 -1.45 12.56
CA LYS A 164 -8.66 -2.80 13.16
C LYS A 164 -7.27 -3.43 13.19
N LEU A 165 -6.48 -3.28 12.13
CA LEU A 165 -5.10 -3.81 12.08
C LEU A 165 -4.21 -3.15 13.13
N PHE A 166 -4.25 -1.82 13.26
CA PHE A 166 -3.51 -1.10 14.29
C PHE A 166 -3.96 -1.44 15.71
N ALA A 167 -5.26 -1.66 15.93
CA ALA A 167 -5.77 -2.10 17.23
C ALA A 167 -5.21 -3.48 17.60
N ILE A 168 -5.16 -4.42 16.66
CA ILE A 168 -4.59 -5.76 16.87
C ILE A 168 -3.09 -5.66 17.18
N ASP A 169 -2.33 -4.87 16.41
CA ASP A 169 -0.89 -4.72 16.63
C ASP A 169 -0.57 -4.04 17.96
N SER A 170 -1.38 -3.08 18.39
CA SER A 170 -1.22 -2.43 19.69
C SER A 170 -1.48 -3.38 20.85
N VAL A 171 -2.44 -4.30 20.71
CA VAL A 171 -2.71 -5.36 21.70
C VAL A 171 -1.56 -6.35 21.75
N LYS A 172 -1.05 -6.83 20.60
CA LYS A 172 0.11 -7.73 20.53
C LYS A 172 1.33 -7.11 21.20
N LYS A 173 1.68 -5.86 20.90
CA LYS A 173 2.77 -5.14 21.56
C LYS A 173 2.65 -5.14 23.08
N LYS A 174 1.47 -4.87 23.61
CA LYS A 174 1.23 -4.89 25.07
C LYS A 174 1.38 -6.29 25.68
N PHE A 175 1.05 -7.35 24.94
CA PHE A 175 1.28 -8.73 25.38
C PHE A 175 2.78 -9.07 25.40
N ASP A 176 3.50 -8.76 24.32
CA ASP A 176 4.94 -9.00 24.21
C ASP A 176 5.73 -8.24 25.29
N GLU A 177 5.35 -6.97 25.58
CA GLU A 177 5.95 -6.19 26.67
C GLU A 177 5.68 -6.80 28.05
N LYS A 178 4.47 -7.35 28.29
CA LYS A 178 4.14 -8.04 29.54
C LYS A 178 4.89 -9.36 29.71
N GLU A 179 5.06 -10.13 28.65
CA GLU A 179 5.84 -11.37 28.68
C GLU A 179 7.33 -11.10 28.91
N ASN A 180 7.90 -10.12 28.22
CA ASN A 180 9.28 -9.69 28.43
C ASN A 180 9.52 -9.21 29.88
N ASN A 181 8.60 -8.43 30.45
CA ASN A 181 8.70 -7.96 31.83
C ASN A 181 8.54 -9.11 32.85
N ARG A 182 7.71 -10.13 32.57
CA ARG A 182 7.60 -11.35 33.42
C ARG A 182 8.85 -12.18 33.34
N GLY A 183 9.45 -12.36 32.18
CA GLY A 183 10.73 -13.05 31.98
C GLY A 183 11.89 -12.39 32.73
N PHE A 184 11.94 -11.06 32.74
CA PHE A 184 12.95 -10.29 33.45
C PHE A 184 12.79 -10.39 34.98
N SER A 185 11.55 -10.36 35.49
CA SER A 185 11.26 -10.54 36.92
C SER A 185 11.58 -11.95 37.43
N ALA A 186 11.35 -12.99 36.60
CA ALA A 186 11.68 -14.38 36.96
C ALA A 186 13.20 -14.60 37.01
N LYS A 187 13.98 -14.05 36.09
CA LYS A 187 15.44 -14.11 36.09
C LYS A 187 16.04 -13.39 37.29
N ASN A 188 15.53 -12.23 37.66
CA ASN A 188 16.03 -11.49 38.84
C ASN A 188 15.73 -12.22 40.18
N ARG A 189 14.65 -12.99 40.29
CA ARG A 189 14.36 -13.81 41.45
C ARG A 189 15.32 -15.02 41.58
N LEU A 190 15.74 -15.61 40.45
CA LEU A 190 16.72 -16.70 40.44
C LEU A 190 18.13 -16.22 40.83
N PHE A 191 18.55 -15.04 40.40
CA PHE A 191 19.85 -14.46 40.77
C PHE A 191 19.88 -13.96 42.23
N GLY A 192 18.76 -13.46 42.76
CA GLY A 192 18.65 -13.05 44.16
C GLY A 192 18.71 -14.23 45.14
N ALA A 193 18.19 -15.39 44.76
CA ALA A 193 18.21 -16.60 45.61
C ALA A 193 19.62 -17.26 45.70
N GLN A 194 20.44 -17.12 44.66
CA GLN A 194 21.83 -17.63 44.68
C GLN A 194 22.79 -16.75 45.48
N ALA A 195 22.52 -15.44 45.61
CA ALA A 195 23.37 -14.54 46.39
C ALA A 195 23.21 -14.72 47.92
N CYS A 196 22.08 -15.26 48.40
CA CYS A 196 21.87 -15.55 49.83
C CYS A 196 22.43 -16.91 50.30
N ALA A 197 22.80 -17.79 49.34
CA ALA A 197 23.29 -19.13 49.70
C ALA A 197 24.84 -19.24 49.87
N VAL A 198 25.58 -18.15 49.67
CA VAL A 198 27.07 -18.13 49.73
C VAL A 198 27.58 -17.49 51.03
N ASN A 199 26.68 -16.96 51.88
CA ASN A 199 27.05 -16.33 53.17
C ASN A 199 26.39 -17.01 54.37
N ALA A 200 26.20 -18.35 54.34
CA ALA A 200 25.77 -19.14 55.46
C ALA A 200 26.79 -20.25 55.76
#